data_8767da88c8793b4d46c99c454a165294
#
_entry.id   8767da88c8793b4d46c99c454a165294
#
_cell.length_a   1.000
_cell.length_b   1.000
_cell.length_c   1.000
_cell.angle_alpha   90.00
_cell.angle_beta   90.00
_cell.angle_gamma   90.00
#
_symmetry.space_group_name_H-M   'P 1'
#
loop_
_entity.id
_entity.type
_entity.pdbx_description
1 polymer ?
#
loop_
_entity_poly.entity_id
_entity_poly.type
_entity_poly.pdbx_seq_one_letter_code
_entity_poly.pdbx_strand_id
1 'polypeptide(L)'
;EWKLFRRDFARYYEREVYPATLARTFDPYLARGHLDLPEFGFRVNINLSADIAGIDRPEGSESETDALVAFTRKFSEGATLFHSTREKSLVRQEVAAALKQFNEQFLLPSRSRREALLKQIEEGSQVQEAPRDILTVLLANRADQDLDDDMILREVAFFMQAGSHSSANALTHGFHEIDQWCRRHPEDRSRIMADDHFLQACVHESLRLHPASPVAWRTASEAFLLPDGTSVAEGESVVIDLMSANLEEPLFGSDAEHFNPHRRVADRIPPFGLSFGIGIHT
;
A
#
# COMPACT_ATOMS: atom_id res chain seq x y z
N GLU A 1 -11.67 9.74 -6.00
CA GLU A 1 -10.96 8.45 -5.86
C GLU A 1 -10.92 7.64 -7.17
N TRP A 2 -12.06 7.33 -7.81
CA TRP A 2 -12.09 6.48 -9.00
C TRP A 2 -11.28 7.02 -10.20
N LYS A 3 -10.98 8.32 -10.28
CA LYS A 3 -10.07 8.89 -11.28
C LYS A 3 -8.61 8.45 -11.09
N LEU A 4 -8.24 8.09 -9.86
CA LEU A 4 -6.88 7.67 -9.48
C LEU A 4 -6.67 6.16 -9.67
N PHE A 5 -7.71 5.36 -9.44
CA PHE A 5 -7.63 3.89 -9.44
C PHE A 5 -8.17 3.27 -10.73
N ARG A 6 -7.87 3.90 -11.87
CA ARG A 6 -8.24 3.37 -13.19
C ARG A 6 -7.29 2.26 -13.62
N ARG A 7 -7.81 1.30 -14.39
CA ARG A 7 -7.02 0.19 -14.94
C ARG A 7 -5.84 0.64 -15.82
N ASP A 8 -5.99 1.76 -16.54
CA ASP A 8 -4.90 2.33 -17.34
C ASP A 8 -3.77 2.91 -16.48
N PHE A 9 -4.08 3.49 -15.30
CA PHE A 9 -3.08 3.93 -14.34
C PHE A 9 -2.34 2.72 -13.73
N ALA A 10 -3.06 1.68 -13.33
CA ALA A 10 -2.45 0.48 -12.79
C ALA A 10 -1.44 -0.15 -13.79
N ARG A 11 -1.81 -0.24 -15.08
CA ARG A 11 -0.92 -0.72 -16.14
C ARG A 11 0.27 0.19 -16.38
N TYR A 12 0.09 1.49 -16.29
CA TYR A 12 1.19 2.45 -16.39
C TYR A 12 2.18 2.28 -15.25
N TYR A 13 1.70 2.15 -14.01
CA TYR A 13 2.56 1.91 -12.86
C TYR A 13 3.31 0.59 -12.97
N GLU A 14 2.63 -0.48 -13.34
CA GLU A 14 3.21 -1.81 -13.53
C GLU A 14 4.37 -1.81 -14.55
N ARG A 15 4.20 -1.09 -15.66
CA ARG A 15 5.14 -1.16 -16.80
C ARG A 15 6.23 -0.11 -16.75
N GLU A 16 5.91 1.10 -16.30
CA GLU A 16 6.79 2.25 -16.42
C GLU A 16 7.39 2.67 -15.08
N VAL A 17 6.59 2.67 -14.00
CA VAL A 17 7.02 3.20 -12.71
C VAL A 17 7.73 2.14 -11.87
N TYR A 18 7.08 0.99 -11.66
CA TYR A 18 7.62 -0.04 -10.76
C TYR A 18 9.00 -0.56 -11.18
N PRO A 19 9.24 -0.94 -12.44
CA PRO A 19 10.55 -1.45 -12.85
C PRO A 19 11.67 -0.40 -12.66
N ALA A 20 11.41 0.85 -13.02
CA ALA A 20 12.39 1.92 -12.90
C ALA A 20 12.71 2.25 -11.42
N THR A 21 11.71 2.31 -10.57
CA THR A 21 11.89 2.59 -9.14
C THR A 21 12.54 1.43 -8.41
N LEU A 22 12.14 0.19 -8.75
CA LEU A 22 12.75 -1.02 -8.21
C LEU A 22 14.25 -1.07 -8.56
N ALA A 23 14.62 -0.87 -9.82
CA ALA A 23 16.01 -0.88 -10.26
C ALA A 23 16.84 0.14 -9.47
N ARG A 24 16.41 1.41 -9.45
CA ARG A 24 17.11 2.48 -8.72
C ARG A 24 17.28 2.18 -7.22
N THR A 25 16.26 1.60 -6.59
CA THR A 25 16.31 1.28 -5.15
C THR A 25 17.19 0.06 -4.90
N PHE A 26 17.31 -0.85 -5.87
CA PHE A 26 18.06 -2.10 -5.74
C PHE A 26 19.57 -1.93 -5.98
N ASP A 27 19.97 -0.98 -6.82
CA ASP A 27 21.38 -0.77 -7.21
C ASP A 27 22.37 -0.69 -6.02
N PRO A 28 22.10 0.04 -4.92
CA PRO A 28 23.00 0.08 -3.78
C PRO A 28 23.18 -1.29 -3.11
N TYR A 29 22.16 -2.13 -3.12
CA TYR A 29 22.21 -3.48 -2.53
C TYR A 29 22.99 -4.45 -3.41
N LEU A 30 22.89 -4.32 -4.74
CA LEU A 30 23.73 -5.07 -5.68
C LEU A 30 25.22 -4.80 -5.42
N ALA A 31 25.60 -3.55 -5.21
CA ALA A 31 26.97 -3.17 -4.90
C ALA A 31 27.45 -3.76 -3.56
N ARG A 32 26.56 -3.89 -2.57
CA ARG A 32 26.87 -4.48 -1.25
C ARG A 32 26.91 -6.02 -1.29
N GLY A 33 26.25 -6.66 -2.28
CA GLY A 33 26.15 -8.12 -2.42
C GLY A 33 25.21 -8.81 -1.43
N HIS A 34 24.48 -8.06 -0.60
CA HIS A 34 23.46 -8.56 0.33
C HIS A 34 22.40 -7.50 0.61
N LEU A 35 21.22 -7.94 1.06
CA LEU A 35 20.15 -7.08 1.53
C LEU A 35 19.42 -7.73 2.73
N ASP A 36 18.89 -6.90 3.61
CA ASP A 36 17.84 -7.27 4.55
C ASP A 36 16.49 -7.10 3.84
N LEU A 37 15.74 -8.19 3.68
CA LEU A 37 14.51 -8.19 2.88
C LEU A 37 13.41 -7.29 3.45
N PRO A 38 13.11 -7.28 4.77
CA PRO A 38 12.19 -6.32 5.39
C PRO A 38 12.60 -4.87 5.19
N GLU A 39 13.87 -4.53 5.40
CA GLU A 39 14.38 -3.17 5.19
C GLU A 39 14.24 -2.75 3.72
N PHE A 40 14.73 -3.57 2.81
CA PHE A 40 14.62 -3.33 1.37
C PHE A 40 13.15 -3.19 0.94
N GLY A 41 12.30 -4.12 1.38
CA GLY A 41 10.87 -4.09 1.07
C GLY A 41 10.20 -2.79 1.51
N PHE A 42 10.56 -2.28 2.69
CA PHE A 42 10.03 -1.00 3.17
C PHE A 42 10.55 0.19 2.35
N ARG A 43 11.85 0.25 2.06
CA ARG A 43 12.46 1.33 1.26
C ARG A 43 11.93 1.37 -0.17
N VAL A 44 11.83 0.23 -0.84
CA VAL A 44 11.31 0.19 -2.22
C VAL A 44 9.85 0.62 -2.27
N ASN A 45 9.03 0.19 -1.32
CA ASN A 45 7.62 0.59 -1.28
C ASN A 45 7.43 2.07 -0.90
N ILE A 46 8.30 2.65 -0.06
CA ILE A 46 8.33 4.10 0.17
C ILE A 46 8.63 4.85 -1.13
N ASN A 47 9.63 4.42 -1.88
CA ASN A 47 10.00 5.05 -3.15
C ASN A 47 8.89 4.91 -4.21
N LEU A 48 8.25 3.74 -4.30
CA LEU A 48 7.08 3.51 -5.16
C LEU A 48 5.90 4.40 -4.76
N SER A 49 5.61 4.48 -3.46
CA SER A 49 4.55 5.34 -2.93
C SER A 49 4.81 6.82 -3.24
N ALA A 50 6.07 7.27 -3.15
CA ALA A 50 6.46 8.63 -3.51
C ALA A 50 6.23 8.92 -5.01
N ASP A 51 6.64 8.00 -5.89
CA ASP A 51 6.44 8.15 -7.34
C ASP A 51 4.95 8.16 -7.71
N ILE A 52 4.12 7.29 -7.09
CA ILE A 52 2.66 7.26 -7.29
C ILE A 52 1.99 8.50 -6.69
N ALA A 53 2.42 8.93 -5.51
CA ALA A 53 1.88 10.12 -4.84
C ALA A 53 2.26 11.42 -5.55
N GLY A 54 3.29 11.40 -6.41
CA GLY A 54 3.79 12.58 -7.10
C GLY A 54 4.78 13.38 -6.26
N ILE A 55 5.51 12.71 -5.38
CA ILE A 55 6.56 13.29 -4.55
C ILE A 55 7.91 13.10 -5.24
N ASP A 56 8.49 14.20 -5.65
CA ASP A 56 9.77 14.18 -6.34
C ASP A 56 10.94 14.01 -5.37
N ARG A 57 11.93 13.27 -5.85
CA ARG A 57 13.22 13.05 -5.20
C ARG A 57 14.29 13.47 -6.20
N PRO A 58 14.64 14.79 -6.26
CA PRO A 58 15.48 15.35 -7.30
C PRO A 58 16.87 14.73 -7.36
N GLU A 59 17.42 14.33 -6.22
CA GLU A 59 18.75 13.73 -6.10
C GLU A 59 18.71 12.21 -6.30
N GLY A 60 17.55 11.56 -6.09
CA GLY A 60 17.41 10.11 -6.08
C GLY A 60 18.29 9.44 -5.01
N SER A 61 18.62 10.19 -3.96
CA SER A 61 19.60 9.80 -2.96
C SER A 61 19.02 8.87 -1.88
N GLU A 62 19.90 8.11 -1.22
CA GLU A 62 19.53 7.33 -0.03
C GLU A 62 19.04 8.26 1.09
N SER A 63 19.61 9.46 1.22
CA SER A 63 19.19 10.45 2.21
C SER A 63 17.74 10.91 2.03
N GLU A 64 17.30 11.16 0.79
CA GLU A 64 15.90 11.48 0.52
C GLU A 64 14.97 10.30 0.87
N THR A 65 15.38 9.07 0.55
CA THR A 65 14.64 7.86 0.94
C THR A 65 14.57 7.73 2.46
N ASP A 66 15.67 7.98 3.20
CA ASP A 66 15.68 7.92 4.67
C ASP A 66 14.74 8.97 5.29
N ALA A 67 14.72 10.19 4.73
CA ALA A 67 13.78 11.21 5.17
C ALA A 67 12.32 10.80 4.96
N LEU A 68 11.98 10.27 3.78
CA LEU A 68 10.63 9.76 3.47
C LEU A 68 10.25 8.57 4.37
N VAL A 69 11.19 7.67 4.66
CA VAL A 69 11.01 6.57 5.63
C VAL A 69 10.65 7.13 7.01
N ALA A 70 11.39 8.15 7.48
CA ALA A 70 11.14 8.76 8.79
C ALA A 70 9.75 9.43 8.85
N PHE A 71 9.37 10.20 7.82
CA PHE A 71 8.06 10.83 7.74
C PHE A 71 6.93 9.79 7.69
N THR A 72 7.04 8.79 6.83
CA THR A 72 6.01 7.76 6.67
C THR A 72 5.78 6.97 7.95
N ARG A 73 6.85 6.67 8.72
CA ARG A 73 6.70 6.05 10.05
C ARG A 73 5.90 6.94 11.01
N LYS A 74 6.11 8.25 10.97
CA LYS A 74 5.32 9.19 11.78
C LYS A 74 3.86 9.27 11.33
N PHE A 75 3.61 9.27 10.03
CA PHE A 75 2.25 9.23 9.49
C PHE A 75 1.52 7.95 9.91
N SER A 76 2.20 6.80 9.87
CA SER A 76 1.66 5.51 10.31
C SER A 76 1.34 5.52 11.82
N GLU A 77 2.21 6.10 12.66
CA GLU A 77 1.96 6.26 14.09
C GLU A 77 0.70 7.11 14.33
N GLY A 78 0.51 8.16 13.54
CA GLY A 78 -0.69 9.00 13.58
C GLY A 78 -1.96 8.27 13.12
N ALA A 79 -1.88 7.52 12.03
CA ALA A 79 -3.01 6.76 11.48
C ALA A 79 -3.47 5.64 12.42
N THR A 80 -2.54 5.07 13.22
CA THR A 80 -2.81 4.02 14.20
C THR A 80 -2.87 4.52 15.63
N LEU A 81 -3.10 5.80 15.85
CA LEU A 81 -3.11 6.45 17.18
C LEU A 81 -4.03 5.78 18.19
N PHE A 82 -5.12 5.15 17.71
CA PHE A 82 -6.03 4.41 18.59
C PHE A 82 -5.32 3.27 19.34
N HIS A 83 -4.38 2.61 18.69
CA HIS A 83 -3.61 1.49 19.24
C HIS A 83 -2.32 1.91 19.96
N SER A 84 -1.97 3.20 19.92
CA SER A 84 -0.74 3.69 20.55
C SER A 84 -0.81 3.58 22.06
N THR A 85 0.26 3.04 22.65
CA THR A 85 0.48 3.03 24.11
C THR A 85 1.16 4.32 24.61
N ARG A 86 1.62 5.16 23.69
CA ARG A 86 2.22 6.47 23.98
C ARG A 86 1.14 7.49 24.31
N GLU A 87 1.56 8.57 24.97
CA GLU A 87 0.68 9.71 25.26
C GLU A 87 0.19 10.32 23.92
N LYS A 88 -1.13 10.32 23.69
CA LYS A 88 -1.74 10.63 22.39
C LYS A 88 -1.55 12.09 21.95
N SER A 89 -1.47 13.04 22.89
CA SER A 89 -1.24 14.45 22.58
C SER A 89 0.19 14.67 22.08
N LEU A 90 1.17 13.96 22.64
CA LEU A 90 2.56 14.00 22.18
C LEU A 90 2.69 13.43 20.76
N VAL A 91 2.06 12.27 20.50
CA VAL A 91 2.06 11.68 19.16
C VAL A 91 1.45 12.64 18.14
N ARG A 92 0.32 13.28 18.46
CA ARG A 92 -0.29 14.27 17.55
C ARG A 92 0.63 15.46 17.27
N GLN A 93 1.37 15.95 18.26
CA GLN A 93 2.33 17.04 18.08
C GLN A 93 3.49 16.61 17.16
N GLU A 94 4.04 15.42 17.38
CA GLU A 94 5.11 14.87 16.53
C GLU A 94 4.66 14.67 15.09
N VAL A 95 3.44 14.15 14.89
CA VAL A 95 2.85 13.96 13.55
C VAL A 95 2.61 15.30 12.86
N ALA A 96 2.10 16.31 13.57
CA ALA A 96 1.90 17.64 13.02
C ALA A 96 3.23 18.29 12.61
N ALA A 97 4.28 18.13 13.43
CA ALA A 97 5.62 18.60 13.09
C ALA A 97 6.18 17.87 11.86
N ALA A 98 6.00 16.56 11.77
CA ALA A 98 6.42 15.75 10.64
C ALA A 98 5.68 16.14 9.35
N LEU A 99 4.37 16.37 9.39
CA LEU A 99 3.57 16.84 8.26
C LEU A 99 4.07 18.21 7.76
N LYS A 100 4.36 19.13 8.66
CA LYS A 100 4.90 20.44 8.31
C LYS A 100 6.26 20.31 7.59
N GLN A 101 7.17 19.53 8.15
CA GLN A 101 8.49 19.32 7.55
C GLN A 101 8.41 18.61 6.20
N PHE A 102 7.58 17.57 6.09
CA PHE A 102 7.31 16.88 4.82
C PHE A 102 6.75 17.84 3.76
N ASN A 103 5.80 18.69 4.15
CA ASN A 103 5.25 19.71 3.26
C ASN A 103 6.35 20.64 2.72
N GLU A 104 7.20 21.18 3.60
CA GLU A 104 8.27 22.10 3.23
C GLU A 104 9.36 21.45 2.37
N GLN A 105 9.77 20.22 2.71
CA GLN A 105 10.89 19.55 2.06
C GLN A 105 10.51 18.86 0.75
N PHE A 106 9.32 18.29 0.64
CA PHE A 106 8.94 17.43 -0.47
C PHE A 106 7.68 17.90 -1.21
N LEU A 107 6.57 18.17 -0.49
CA LEU A 107 5.29 18.41 -1.15
C LEU A 107 5.27 19.76 -1.87
N LEU A 108 5.67 20.86 -1.25
CA LEU A 108 5.68 22.17 -1.86
C LEU A 108 6.56 22.26 -3.12
N PRO A 109 7.81 21.75 -3.13
CA PRO A 109 8.61 21.69 -4.34
C PRO A 109 7.98 20.85 -5.45
N SER A 110 7.43 19.69 -5.10
CA SER A 110 6.76 18.78 -6.04
C SER A 110 5.51 19.41 -6.65
N ARG A 111 4.72 20.07 -5.81
CA ARG A 111 3.53 20.80 -6.22
C ARG A 111 3.85 21.95 -7.18
N SER A 112 4.83 22.78 -6.85
CA SER A 112 5.22 23.92 -7.69
C SER A 112 5.61 23.47 -9.10
N ARG A 113 6.31 22.34 -9.23
CA ARG A 113 6.66 21.77 -10.54
C ARG A 113 5.43 21.31 -11.32
N ARG A 114 4.46 20.69 -10.66
CA ARG A 114 3.23 20.20 -11.30
C ARG A 114 2.28 21.33 -11.69
N GLU A 115 2.15 22.35 -10.83
CA GLU A 115 1.36 23.56 -11.17
C GLU A 115 1.93 24.29 -12.39
N ALA A 116 3.27 24.42 -12.47
CA ALA A 116 3.94 24.99 -13.64
C ALA A 116 3.70 24.17 -14.91
N LEU A 117 3.74 22.82 -14.79
CA LEU A 117 3.49 21.91 -15.92
C LEU A 117 2.04 21.94 -16.38
N LEU A 118 1.07 21.92 -15.46
CA LEU A 118 -0.35 22.01 -15.77
C LEU A 118 -0.68 23.32 -16.50
N LYS A 119 -0.09 24.43 -16.02
CA LYS A 119 -0.23 25.74 -16.69
C LYS A 119 0.33 25.72 -18.12
N GLN A 120 1.49 25.13 -18.36
CA GLN A 120 2.06 24.99 -19.70
C GLN A 120 1.18 24.17 -20.63
N ILE A 121 0.55 23.11 -20.12
CA ILE A 121 -0.40 22.28 -20.89
C ILE A 121 -1.65 23.11 -21.25
N GLU A 122 -2.21 23.88 -20.31
CA GLU A 122 -3.36 24.75 -20.55
C GLU A 122 -3.06 25.86 -21.60
N GLU A 123 -1.85 26.39 -21.61
CA GLU A 123 -1.37 27.40 -22.55
C GLU A 123 -1.06 26.81 -23.96
N GLY A 124 -1.27 25.51 -24.17
CA GLY A 124 -1.08 24.84 -25.46
C GLY A 124 0.38 24.63 -25.85
N SER A 125 1.30 24.65 -24.88
CA SER A 125 2.70 24.29 -25.10
C SER A 125 2.81 22.83 -25.55
N GLN A 126 3.84 22.48 -26.34
CA GLN A 126 4.11 21.10 -26.80
C GLN A 126 4.57 20.16 -25.65
N VAL A 127 4.15 20.43 -24.43
CA VAL A 127 4.44 19.57 -23.29
C VAL A 127 3.59 18.32 -23.37
N GLN A 128 4.25 17.19 -23.24
CA GLN A 128 3.65 15.86 -23.21
C GLN A 128 2.59 15.77 -22.09
N GLU A 129 1.82 14.69 -22.10
CA GLU A 129 0.76 14.40 -21.14
C GLU A 129 1.16 14.74 -19.67
N ALA A 130 0.20 15.22 -18.90
CA ALA A 130 0.39 15.46 -17.46
C ALA A 130 0.83 14.16 -16.75
N PRO A 131 1.72 14.25 -15.73
CA PRO A 131 2.10 13.08 -14.95
C PRO A 131 0.88 12.35 -14.39
N ARG A 132 0.93 11.03 -14.43
CA ARG A 132 -0.15 10.17 -13.94
C ARG A 132 0.07 9.84 -12.47
N ASP A 133 0.17 10.87 -11.63
CA ASP A 133 0.34 10.74 -10.19
C ASP A 133 -0.80 11.41 -9.41
N ILE A 134 -0.89 11.07 -8.13
CA ILE A 134 -1.97 11.52 -7.24
C ILE A 134 -1.97 13.04 -7.11
N LEU A 135 -0.81 13.64 -6.87
CA LEU A 135 -0.69 15.09 -6.68
C LEU A 135 -1.16 15.85 -7.93
N THR A 136 -0.75 15.39 -9.12
CA THR A 136 -1.21 15.98 -10.39
C THR A 136 -2.72 15.90 -10.55
N VAL A 137 -3.33 14.74 -10.22
CA VAL A 137 -4.80 14.59 -10.30
C VAL A 137 -5.51 15.46 -9.27
N LEU A 138 -5.01 15.58 -8.05
CA LEU A 138 -5.58 16.45 -7.02
C LEU A 138 -5.53 17.92 -7.47
N LEU A 139 -4.39 18.38 -7.97
CA LEU A 139 -4.23 19.77 -8.45
C LEU A 139 -5.11 20.08 -9.65
N ALA A 140 -5.19 19.19 -10.64
CA ALA A 140 -6.02 19.34 -11.83
C ALA A 140 -7.53 19.36 -11.53
N ASN A 141 -7.97 18.82 -10.39
CA ASN A 141 -9.38 18.80 -9.98
C ASN A 141 -9.66 19.66 -8.73
N ARG A 142 -8.68 20.48 -8.33
CA ARG A 142 -8.73 21.26 -7.09
C ARG A 142 -9.96 22.14 -6.98
N ALA A 143 -10.27 22.89 -8.04
CA ALA A 143 -11.42 23.81 -8.06
C ALA A 143 -12.75 23.06 -8.02
N ASP A 144 -12.88 21.98 -8.77
CA ASP A 144 -14.10 21.17 -8.86
C ASP A 144 -14.46 20.45 -7.58
N GLN A 145 -13.44 20.12 -6.76
CA GLN A 145 -13.58 19.35 -5.53
C GLN A 145 -13.37 20.18 -4.26
N ASP A 146 -13.21 21.50 -4.41
CA ASP A 146 -12.96 22.45 -3.30
C ASP A 146 -11.82 21.97 -2.36
N LEU A 147 -10.69 21.54 -2.97
CA LEU A 147 -9.55 21.01 -2.21
C LEU A 147 -8.65 22.16 -1.76
N ASP A 148 -8.53 22.35 -0.46
CA ASP A 148 -7.55 23.26 0.11
C ASP A 148 -6.15 22.62 0.24
N ASP A 149 -5.17 23.41 0.64
CA ASP A 149 -3.78 22.96 0.76
C ASP A 149 -3.58 21.91 1.87
N ASP A 150 -4.33 22.00 2.94
CA ASP A 150 -4.29 21.06 4.05
C ASP A 150 -4.89 19.71 3.65
N MET A 151 -5.98 19.72 2.89
CA MET A 151 -6.57 18.50 2.30
C MET A 151 -5.58 17.81 1.37
N ILE A 152 -4.94 18.54 0.46
CA ILE A 152 -3.94 17.98 -0.46
C ILE A 152 -2.77 17.39 0.33
N LEU A 153 -2.26 18.08 1.35
CA LEU A 153 -1.18 17.58 2.20
C LEU A 153 -1.57 16.26 2.90
N ARG A 154 -2.77 16.21 3.47
CA ARG A 154 -3.26 15.02 4.18
C ARG A 154 -3.48 13.85 3.23
N GLU A 155 -4.06 14.08 2.06
CA GLU A 155 -4.26 13.04 1.04
C GLU A 155 -2.94 12.45 0.57
N VAL A 156 -1.96 13.28 0.23
CA VAL A 156 -0.63 12.82 -0.19
C VAL A 156 0.07 12.06 0.93
N ALA A 157 0.05 12.56 2.16
CA ALA A 157 0.62 11.87 3.32
C ALA A 157 -0.08 10.53 3.61
N PHE A 158 -1.40 10.47 3.43
CA PHE A 158 -2.19 9.24 3.56
C PHE A 158 -1.77 8.20 2.52
N PHE A 159 -1.62 8.57 1.25
CA PHE A 159 -1.16 7.64 0.21
C PHE A 159 0.26 7.14 0.47
N MET A 160 1.16 8.01 0.91
CA MET A 160 2.51 7.62 1.33
C MET A 160 2.49 6.54 2.42
N GLN A 161 1.65 6.73 3.44
CA GLN A 161 1.52 5.81 4.56
C GLN A 161 0.81 4.50 4.16
N ALA A 162 -0.33 4.60 3.46
CA ALA A 162 -1.16 3.43 3.14
C ALA A 162 -0.45 2.45 2.20
N GLY A 163 0.31 2.95 1.21
CA GLY A 163 1.03 2.14 0.23
C GLY A 163 2.32 1.50 0.74
N SER A 164 2.86 1.94 1.89
CA SER A 164 4.22 1.56 2.29
C SER A 164 4.28 0.30 3.15
N HIS A 165 3.64 0.30 4.31
CA HIS A 165 3.75 -0.82 5.26
C HIS A 165 3.06 -2.09 4.78
N SER A 166 1.85 -1.98 4.25
CA SER A 166 1.07 -3.11 3.76
C SER A 166 1.79 -3.82 2.61
N SER A 167 2.28 -3.05 1.65
CA SER A 167 2.99 -3.58 0.48
C SER A 167 4.37 -4.14 0.85
N ALA A 168 5.10 -3.53 1.79
CA ALA A 168 6.38 -4.04 2.28
C ALA A 168 6.21 -5.38 2.99
N ASN A 169 5.20 -5.52 3.83
CA ASN A 169 4.88 -6.78 4.49
C ASN A 169 4.47 -7.86 3.48
N ALA A 170 3.60 -7.52 2.53
CA ALA A 170 3.17 -8.44 1.47
C ALA A 170 4.36 -8.92 0.64
N LEU A 171 5.29 -8.02 0.26
CA LEU A 171 6.51 -8.37 -0.45
C LEU A 171 7.38 -9.34 0.36
N THR A 172 7.62 -9.02 1.63
CA THR A 172 8.47 -9.83 2.52
C THR A 172 7.91 -11.22 2.73
N HIS A 173 6.61 -11.33 3.07
CA HIS A 173 5.93 -12.62 3.23
C HIS A 173 5.87 -13.39 1.91
N GLY A 174 5.56 -12.71 0.80
CA GLY A 174 5.52 -13.34 -0.52
C GLY A 174 6.85 -13.99 -0.90
N PHE A 175 7.96 -13.27 -0.73
CA PHE A 175 9.29 -13.83 -0.97
C PHE A 175 9.61 -15.01 -0.06
N HIS A 176 9.28 -14.91 1.24
CA HIS A 176 9.51 -15.99 2.20
C HIS A 176 8.74 -17.25 1.81
N GLU A 177 7.45 -17.15 1.55
CA GLU A 177 6.60 -18.29 1.22
C GLU A 177 7.02 -18.94 -0.11
N ILE A 178 7.31 -18.13 -1.12
CA ILE A 178 7.78 -18.60 -2.44
C ILE A 178 9.12 -19.32 -2.31
N ASP A 179 10.08 -18.78 -1.55
CA ASP A 179 11.38 -19.45 -1.33
C ASP A 179 11.19 -20.79 -0.61
N GLN A 180 10.39 -20.83 0.46
CA GLN A 180 10.09 -22.06 1.19
C GLN A 180 9.37 -23.10 0.32
N TRP A 181 8.45 -22.65 -0.53
CA TRP A 181 7.76 -23.52 -1.49
C TRP A 181 8.74 -24.10 -2.51
N CYS A 182 9.54 -23.27 -3.16
CA CYS A 182 10.50 -23.70 -4.19
C CYS A 182 11.61 -24.60 -3.65
N ARG A 183 11.92 -24.54 -2.36
CA ARG A 183 12.84 -25.51 -1.71
C ARG A 183 12.22 -26.91 -1.61
N ARG A 184 10.91 -26.99 -1.41
CA ARG A 184 10.16 -28.25 -1.31
C ARG A 184 9.67 -28.75 -2.67
N HIS A 185 9.45 -27.83 -3.62
CA HIS A 185 8.91 -28.04 -4.97
C HIS A 185 9.83 -27.39 -6.02
N PRO A 186 11.03 -27.96 -6.27
CA PRO A 186 12.01 -27.37 -7.18
C PRO A 186 11.50 -27.21 -8.62
N GLU A 187 10.54 -28.04 -9.04
CA GLU A 187 9.88 -28.01 -10.34
C GLU A 187 9.11 -26.71 -10.60
N ASP A 188 8.58 -26.08 -9.56
CA ASP A 188 7.85 -24.83 -9.69
C ASP A 188 8.75 -23.58 -9.78
N ARG A 189 10.05 -23.73 -9.45
CA ARG A 189 10.98 -22.58 -9.43
C ARG A 189 11.10 -21.87 -10.78
N SER A 190 11.13 -22.63 -11.88
CA SER A 190 11.20 -22.05 -13.22
C SER A 190 9.91 -21.34 -13.60
N ARG A 191 8.78 -21.77 -13.07
CA ARG A 191 7.47 -21.16 -13.35
C ARG A 191 7.33 -19.77 -12.75
N ILE A 192 7.94 -19.50 -11.58
CA ILE A 192 7.91 -18.17 -10.96
C ILE A 192 8.39 -17.08 -11.92
N MET A 193 9.40 -17.40 -12.76
CA MET A 193 9.98 -16.45 -13.71
C MET A 193 9.33 -16.46 -15.10
N ALA A 194 8.55 -17.49 -15.41
CA ALA A 194 8.03 -17.71 -16.77
C ALA A 194 6.50 -17.65 -16.88
N ASP A 195 5.79 -17.69 -15.76
CA ASP A 195 4.32 -17.78 -15.69
C ASP A 195 3.77 -16.76 -14.72
N ASP A 196 3.36 -15.57 -15.23
CA ASP A 196 2.81 -14.48 -14.45
C ASP A 196 1.56 -14.90 -13.66
N HIS A 197 0.74 -15.81 -14.20
CA HIS A 197 -0.44 -16.31 -13.49
C HIS A 197 -0.06 -17.18 -12.30
N PHE A 198 1.00 -17.96 -12.42
CA PHE A 198 1.50 -18.74 -11.30
C PHE A 198 2.12 -17.86 -10.23
N LEU A 199 2.91 -16.85 -10.63
CA LEU A 199 3.43 -15.85 -9.68
C LEU A 199 2.30 -15.12 -8.96
N GLN A 200 1.25 -14.71 -9.69
CA GLN A 200 0.07 -14.09 -9.10
C GLN A 200 -0.62 -15.01 -8.10
N ALA A 201 -0.75 -16.31 -8.42
CA ALA A 201 -1.32 -17.30 -7.49
C ALA A 201 -0.50 -17.42 -6.21
N CYS A 202 0.84 -17.40 -6.32
CA CYS A 202 1.73 -17.37 -5.16
C CYS A 202 1.50 -16.11 -4.30
N VAL A 203 1.38 -14.94 -4.92
CA VAL A 203 1.13 -13.68 -4.20
C VAL A 203 -0.24 -13.70 -3.52
N HIS A 204 -1.29 -14.16 -4.20
CA HIS A 204 -2.62 -14.27 -3.61
C HIS A 204 -2.66 -15.21 -2.41
N GLU A 205 -1.99 -16.36 -2.50
CA GLU A 205 -1.93 -17.32 -1.40
C GLU A 205 -1.13 -16.76 -0.21
N SER A 206 -0.03 -16.03 -0.47
CA SER A 206 0.69 -15.33 0.59
C SER A 206 -0.18 -14.26 1.27
N LEU A 207 -0.94 -13.48 0.50
CA LEU A 207 -1.86 -12.47 1.05
C LEU A 207 -2.97 -13.12 1.88
N ARG A 208 -3.48 -14.28 1.48
CA ARG A 208 -4.48 -15.03 2.26
C ARG A 208 -3.93 -15.41 3.63
N LEU A 209 -2.70 -15.95 3.68
CA LEU A 209 -2.05 -16.38 4.93
C LEU A 209 -1.58 -15.22 5.79
N HIS A 210 -1.18 -14.11 5.16
CA HIS A 210 -0.56 -12.96 5.81
C HIS A 210 -1.27 -11.65 5.45
N PRO A 211 -2.56 -11.48 5.83
CA PRO A 211 -3.29 -10.25 5.55
C PRO A 211 -2.61 -9.07 6.25
N ALA A 212 -2.46 -7.95 5.54
CA ALA A 212 -1.84 -6.74 6.08
C ALA A 212 -2.59 -6.19 7.31
N SER A 213 -3.90 -6.40 7.35
CA SER A 213 -4.76 -6.13 8.50
C SER A 213 -5.40 -7.44 8.94
N PRO A 214 -4.90 -8.11 9.99
CA PRO A 214 -5.42 -9.41 10.43
C PRO A 214 -6.83 -9.31 11.02
N VAL A 215 -7.22 -8.11 11.45
CA VAL A 215 -8.54 -7.83 12.04
C VAL A 215 -9.12 -6.53 11.47
N ALA A 216 -10.45 -6.46 11.43
CA ALA A 216 -11.19 -5.24 11.10
C ALA A 216 -12.07 -4.82 12.27
N TRP A 217 -11.92 -3.57 12.72
CA TRP A 217 -12.71 -2.99 13.80
C TRP A 217 -13.95 -2.29 13.24
N ARG A 218 -15.09 -2.48 13.91
CA ARG A 218 -16.34 -1.78 13.62
C ARG A 218 -16.99 -1.35 14.92
N THR A 219 -17.73 -0.25 14.87
CA THR A 219 -18.60 0.17 15.99
C THR A 219 -20.04 -0.04 15.53
N ALA A 220 -20.84 -0.70 16.34
CA ALA A 220 -22.24 -0.94 16.05
C ALA A 220 -22.99 0.41 16.01
N SER A 221 -23.63 0.74 14.91
CA SER A 221 -24.46 1.95 14.77
C SER A 221 -25.85 1.78 15.36
N GLU A 222 -26.27 0.54 15.58
CA GLU A 222 -27.52 0.14 16.21
C GLU A 222 -27.36 -1.23 16.89
N ALA A 223 -28.23 -1.58 17.80
CA ALA A 223 -28.21 -2.90 18.41
C ALA A 223 -28.64 -3.99 17.42
N PHE A 224 -27.91 -5.13 17.39
CA PHE A 224 -28.23 -6.26 16.54
C PHE A 224 -27.82 -7.60 17.18
N LEU A 225 -28.23 -8.70 16.56
CA LEU A 225 -27.82 -10.04 16.96
C LEU A 225 -26.84 -10.64 15.95
N LEU A 226 -25.76 -11.24 16.45
CA LEU A 226 -24.90 -12.09 15.63
C LEU A 226 -25.62 -13.40 15.25
N PRO A 227 -25.16 -14.13 14.22
CA PRO A 227 -25.79 -15.39 13.78
C PRO A 227 -25.89 -16.47 14.88
N ASP A 228 -25.00 -16.44 15.86
CA ASP A 228 -24.99 -17.34 17.03
C ASP A 228 -25.94 -16.90 18.17
N GLY A 229 -26.66 -15.78 17.98
CA GLY A 229 -27.58 -15.21 18.95
C GLY A 229 -26.95 -14.25 19.95
N THR A 230 -25.65 -14.00 19.88
CA THR A 230 -24.98 -13.00 20.74
C THR A 230 -25.51 -11.60 20.44
N SER A 231 -25.94 -10.88 21.48
CA SER A 231 -26.41 -9.51 21.36
C SER A 231 -25.25 -8.53 21.33
N VAL A 232 -25.28 -7.62 20.38
CA VAL A 232 -24.36 -6.46 20.28
C VAL A 232 -25.18 -5.19 20.50
N ALA A 233 -24.81 -4.37 21.48
CA ALA A 233 -25.47 -3.10 21.74
C ALA A 233 -24.96 -1.99 20.82
N GLU A 234 -25.77 -0.94 20.64
CA GLU A 234 -25.32 0.29 19.97
C GLU A 234 -24.09 0.87 20.67
N GLY A 235 -23.08 1.26 19.89
CA GLY A 235 -21.81 1.79 20.36
C GLY A 235 -20.77 0.74 20.77
N GLU A 236 -21.12 -0.54 20.82
CA GLU A 236 -20.16 -1.60 21.09
C GLU A 236 -19.16 -1.79 19.92
N SER A 237 -17.93 -2.13 20.28
CA SER A 237 -16.88 -2.47 19.30
C SER A 237 -16.95 -3.95 18.94
N VAL A 238 -17.01 -4.20 17.63
CA VAL A 238 -16.95 -5.55 17.05
C VAL A 238 -15.62 -5.72 16.32
N VAL A 239 -14.95 -6.82 16.57
CA VAL A 239 -13.72 -7.21 15.89
C VAL A 239 -14.04 -8.35 14.93
N ILE A 240 -13.73 -8.17 13.65
CA ILE A 240 -13.83 -9.20 12.63
C ILE A 240 -12.43 -9.79 12.46
N ASP A 241 -12.26 -11.06 12.77
CA ASP A 241 -11.00 -11.77 12.61
C ASP A 241 -10.86 -12.26 11.16
N LEU A 242 -10.19 -11.43 10.34
CA LEU A 242 -9.96 -11.71 8.93
C LEU A 242 -8.94 -12.83 8.72
N MET A 243 -7.96 -12.91 9.63
CA MET A 243 -6.91 -13.92 9.56
C MET A 243 -7.50 -15.32 9.79
N SER A 244 -8.26 -15.52 10.87
CA SER A 244 -8.91 -16.80 11.14
C SER A 244 -9.89 -17.20 10.03
N ALA A 245 -10.66 -16.23 9.50
CA ALA A 245 -11.58 -16.49 8.39
C ALA A 245 -10.85 -16.96 7.11
N ASN A 246 -9.63 -16.47 6.87
CA ASN A 246 -8.80 -16.91 5.75
C ASN A 246 -8.22 -18.32 5.92
N LEU A 247 -8.32 -18.93 7.11
CA LEU A 247 -7.83 -20.26 7.43
C LEU A 247 -8.95 -21.30 7.57
N GLU A 248 -10.20 -20.93 7.26
CA GLU A 248 -11.38 -21.79 7.37
C GLU A 248 -11.27 -23.00 6.43
N GLU A 249 -11.18 -24.22 7.00
CA GLU A 249 -11.07 -25.47 6.23
C GLU A 249 -12.22 -25.69 5.25
N PRO A 250 -13.50 -25.39 5.59
CA PRO A 250 -14.60 -25.53 4.64
C PRO A 250 -14.47 -24.66 3.39
N LEU A 251 -13.72 -23.58 3.44
CA LEU A 251 -13.53 -22.63 2.34
C LEU A 251 -12.23 -22.88 1.57
N PHE A 252 -11.15 -23.23 2.29
CA PHE A 252 -9.79 -23.30 1.74
C PHE A 252 -9.20 -24.71 1.76
N GLY A 253 -9.92 -25.72 2.26
CA GLY A 253 -9.48 -27.11 2.29
C GLY A 253 -8.70 -27.47 3.57
N SER A 254 -8.41 -28.77 3.74
CA SER A 254 -7.75 -29.31 4.93
C SER A 254 -6.30 -28.83 5.13
N ASP A 255 -5.71 -28.23 4.12
CA ASP A 255 -4.39 -27.61 4.15
C ASP A 255 -4.46 -26.07 4.24
N ALA A 256 -5.58 -25.49 4.72
CA ALA A 256 -5.84 -24.05 4.76
C ALA A 256 -4.75 -23.24 5.52
N GLU A 257 -4.09 -23.84 6.50
CA GLU A 257 -3.01 -23.23 7.26
C GLU A 257 -1.65 -23.23 6.53
N HIS A 258 -1.55 -23.88 5.37
CA HIS A 258 -0.31 -24.04 4.64
C HIS A 258 -0.33 -23.29 3.33
N PHE A 259 0.85 -22.79 2.94
CA PHE A 259 1.03 -22.15 1.63
C PHE A 259 0.93 -23.19 0.50
N ASN A 260 -0.02 -22.98 -0.41
CA ASN A 260 -0.25 -23.83 -1.57
C ASN A 260 -0.68 -22.97 -2.78
N PRO A 261 0.23 -22.56 -3.68
CA PRO A 261 -0.08 -21.72 -4.82
C PRO A 261 -0.93 -22.41 -5.90
N HIS A 262 -1.15 -23.75 -5.76
CA HIS A 262 -2.05 -24.52 -6.60
C HIS A 262 -3.46 -24.64 -6.00
N ARG A 263 -3.74 -23.97 -4.89
CA ARG A 263 -5.04 -24.00 -4.23
C ARG A 263 -6.14 -23.53 -5.19
N ARG A 264 -7.22 -24.30 -5.18
CA ARG A 264 -8.46 -23.95 -5.90
C ARG A 264 -9.51 -23.58 -4.88
N VAL A 265 -10.02 -22.37 -4.99
CA VAL A 265 -11.17 -21.89 -4.20
C VAL A 265 -12.42 -21.85 -5.07
N ALA A 266 -13.61 -21.85 -4.46
CA ALA A 266 -14.86 -21.73 -5.19
C ALA A 266 -14.96 -20.34 -5.87
N ASP A 267 -15.64 -20.25 -7.02
CA ASP A 267 -15.71 -19.03 -7.86
C ASP A 267 -16.17 -17.74 -7.15
N ARG A 268 -16.82 -17.88 -5.98
CA ARG A 268 -17.31 -16.72 -5.20
C ARG A 268 -16.34 -16.27 -4.10
N ILE A 269 -15.23 -16.97 -3.93
CA ILE A 269 -14.25 -16.69 -2.88
C ILE A 269 -13.02 -16.09 -3.54
N PRO A 270 -12.60 -14.87 -3.16
CA PRO A 270 -11.36 -14.31 -3.66
C PRO A 270 -10.18 -15.23 -3.29
N PRO A 271 -9.21 -15.45 -4.20
CA PRO A 271 -8.06 -16.32 -3.93
C PRO A 271 -7.17 -15.82 -2.76
N PHE A 272 -7.26 -14.54 -2.45
CA PHE A 272 -6.60 -13.90 -1.30
C PHE A 272 -7.52 -13.83 -0.05
N GLY A 273 -8.68 -14.50 -0.04
CA GLY A 273 -9.64 -14.48 1.06
C GLY A 273 -10.18 -13.08 1.35
N LEU A 274 -10.23 -12.73 2.63
CA LEU A 274 -10.71 -11.44 3.13
C LEU A 274 -9.60 -10.38 3.34
N SER A 275 -8.42 -10.58 2.77
CA SER A 275 -7.25 -9.70 3.01
C SER A 275 -7.47 -8.23 2.64
N PHE A 276 -8.39 -7.95 1.72
CA PHE A 276 -8.84 -6.61 1.36
C PHE A 276 -10.28 -6.29 1.82
N GLY A 277 -10.87 -7.15 2.65
CA GLY A 277 -12.27 -7.04 3.09
C GLY A 277 -13.28 -7.43 2.02
N ILE A 278 -14.50 -6.93 2.17
CA ILE A 278 -15.61 -7.12 1.23
C ILE A 278 -16.27 -5.76 1.03
N GLY A 279 -16.43 -5.32 -0.20
CA GLY A 279 -17.15 -4.07 -0.48
C GLY A 279 -16.76 -3.41 -1.79
N ILE A 280 -17.16 -2.16 -1.94
CA ILE A 280 -16.99 -1.39 -3.18
C ILE A 280 -15.51 -1.04 -3.50
N HIS A 281 -14.61 -1.23 -2.56
CA HIS A 281 -13.17 -0.96 -2.70
C HIS A 281 -12.33 -2.24 -2.86
N THR A 282 -12.97 -3.42 -3.00
CA THR A 282 -12.29 -4.71 -3.20
C THR A 282 -12.31 -5.16 -4.64
#